data_82123750d724f66f5a3dabb2657ae422
#
_entry.id   82123750d724f66f5a3dabb2657ae422
#
_cell.length_a   1.000
_cell.length_b   1.000
_cell.length_c   1.000
_cell.angle_alpha   90.00
_cell.angle_beta   90.00
_cell.angle_gamma   90.00
#
_symmetry.space_group_name_H-M   'P 1'
#
loop_
_entity.id
_entity.type
_entity.pdbx_description
1 polymer ?
#
loop_
_entity_poly.entity_id
_entity_poly.type
_entity_poly.pdbx_seq_one_letter_code
_entity_poly.pdbx_strand_id
1 'polypeptide(L)'
;VVQKNWAAIDAGAKQVVEIQVPESWKDAADEGLHMTHATEGRQEVVDFVNNIQAKVNAQEGNTLPVSAFKDYVDGTTPSGAAAYEKRGIAVNIPVWNPENCIQCNRCAYVCPHAVIRPVALTAEEAANAPEGIKTLPMTGMKEYQFTMTVSALDCTGCGSCANVCPGKKGAKALAMENLEANMGEQKYFDYGVTLPVKEDVIAKFKETTVKGSQFKQPLLEFSGACAGCGETPYAKLITQLFGDRMYIANATGCSSIWGNSSPSTPY
;
A
#
# COMPACT_ATOMS: atom_id res chain seq x y z
N VAL A 1 -23.45 -25.88 14.80
CA VAL A 1 -22.68 -25.75 13.54
C VAL A 1 -23.55 -26.20 12.38
N VAL A 2 -24.06 -27.46 12.35
CA VAL A 2 -24.84 -28.04 11.23
C VAL A 2 -26.01 -27.16 10.80
N GLN A 3 -26.85 -26.75 11.76
CA GLN A 3 -28.02 -25.88 11.47
C GLN A 3 -27.59 -24.50 10.86
N LYS A 4 -26.48 -23.94 11.32
CA LYS A 4 -25.95 -22.70 10.74
C LYS A 4 -25.46 -22.90 9.28
N ASN A 5 -24.85 -24.04 9.00
CA ASN A 5 -24.42 -24.37 7.65
C ASN A 5 -25.61 -24.57 6.70
N TRP A 6 -26.67 -25.28 7.18
CA TRP A 6 -27.89 -25.42 6.40
C TRP A 6 -28.59 -24.08 6.15
N ALA A 7 -28.66 -23.21 7.16
CA ALA A 7 -29.21 -21.88 7.00
C ALA A 7 -28.41 -21.03 6.00
N ALA A 8 -27.07 -21.17 5.94
CA ALA A 8 -26.23 -20.49 4.96
C ALA A 8 -26.49 -21.00 3.52
N ILE A 9 -26.66 -22.33 3.35
CA ILE A 9 -27.02 -22.94 2.06
C ILE A 9 -28.38 -22.42 1.60
N ASP A 10 -29.38 -22.46 2.48
CA ASP A 10 -30.72 -21.97 2.18
C ASP A 10 -30.75 -20.47 1.87
N ALA A 11 -29.95 -19.68 2.57
CA ALA A 11 -29.81 -18.26 2.31
C ALA A 11 -29.16 -18.00 0.93
N GLY A 12 -28.13 -18.75 0.56
CA GLY A 12 -27.50 -18.66 -0.75
C GLY A 12 -28.48 -18.91 -1.90
N ALA A 13 -29.36 -19.89 -1.73
CA ALA A 13 -30.41 -20.20 -2.72
C ALA A 13 -31.53 -19.14 -2.79
N LYS A 14 -31.89 -18.54 -1.65
CA LYS A 14 -33.04 -17.61 -1.51
C LYS A 14 -32.67 -16.13 -1.73
N GLN A 15 -31.39 -15.78 -1.58
CA GLN A 15 -30.91 -14.39 -1.68
C GLN A 15 -30.31 -14.05 -3.05
N VAL A 16 -30.48 -14.89 -4.03
CA VAL A 16 -30.14 -14.54 -5.42
C VAL A 16 -31.05 -13.40 -5.88
N VAL A 17 -30.43 -12.33 -6.33
CA VAL A 17 -31.12 -11.15 -6.86
C VAL A 17 -30.83 -11.02 -8.36
N GLU A 18 -31.83 -10.64 -9.12
CA GLU A 18 -31.65 -10.27 -10.52
C GLU A 18 -30.99 -8.90 -10.60
N ILE A 19 -29.88 -8.82 -11.31
CA ILE A 19 -29.18 -7.56 -11.57
C ILE A 19 -29.67 -7.02 -12.91
N GLN A 20 -30.27 -5.84 -12.89
CA GLN A 20 -30.65 -5.12 -14.12
C GLN A 20 -29.43 -4.49 -14.74
N VAL A 21 -29.01 -5.01 -15.90
CA VAL A 21 -27.91 -4.45 -16.68
C VAL A 21 -28.41 -3.17 -17.36
N PRO A 22 -27.75 -2.00 -17.14
CA PRO A 22 -28.15 -0.76 -17.79
C PRO A 22 -28.08 -0.88 -19.33
N GLU A 23 -29.09 -0.38 -20.02
CA GLU A 23 -29.10 -0.37 -21.51
C GLU A 23 -27.88 0.37 -22.09
N SER A 24 -27.37 1.39 -21.38
CA SER A 24 -26.16 2.12 -21.77
C SER A 24 -24.91 1.26 -21.90
N TRP A 25 -24.86 0.08 -21.29
CA TRP A 25 -23.73 -0.83 -21.43
C TRP A 25 -23.64 -1.47 -22.80
N LYS A 26 -24.71 -1.47 -23.59
CA LYS A 26 -24.69 -1.96 -24.99
C LYS A 26 -23.82 -1.11 -25.90
N ASP A 27 -23.75 0.18 -25.59
CA ASP A 27 -23.04 1.18 -26.39
C ASP A 27 -21.75 1.66 -25.68
N ALA A 28 -21.33 0.95 -24.61
CA ALA A 28 -20.10 1.28 -23.89
C ALA A 28 -18.89 1.14 -24.83
N ALA A 29 -18.12 2.20 -24.96
CA ALA A 29 -16.85 2.15 -25.66
C ALA A 29 -15.84 1.31 -24.87
N ASP A 30 -15.08 0.49 -25.58
CA ASP A 30 -13.92 -0.17 -24.98
C ASP A 30 -12.78 0.85 -24.89
N GLU A 31 -12.58 1.40 -23.71
CA GLU A 31 -11.48 2.34 -23.43
C GLU A 31 -10.13 1.63 -23.29
N GLY A 32 -10.14 0.30 -23.37
CA GLY A 32 -8.97 -0.54 -23.13
C GLY A 32 -8.53 -0.56 -21.65
N LEU A 33 -7.46 -1.29 -21.38
CA LEU A 33 -6.85 -1.31 -20.06
C LEU A 33 -5.82 -0.18 -19.96
N HIS A 34 -5.96 0.66 -18.94
CA HIS A 34 -4.97 1.71 -18.67
C HIS A 34 -3.68 1.07 -18.18
N MET A 35 -2.60 1.25 -18.96
CA MET A 35 -1.26 0.84 -18.54
C MET A 35 -0.65 1.89 -17.63
N THR A 36 -0.15 1.45 -16.48
CA THR A 36 0.63 2.32 -15.60
C THR A 36 2.03 2.49 -16.18
N HIS A 37 2.44 3.73 -16.42
CA HIS A 37 3.78 4.07 -16.86
C HIS A 37 4.58 4.66 -15.70
N ALA A 38 5.81 4.17 -15.52
CA ALA A 38 6.77 4.72 -14.59
C ALA A 38 7.51 5.88 -15.26
N THR A 39 7.54 7.05 -14.63
CA THR A 39 8.25 8.23 -15.13
C THR A 39 9.48 8.58 -14.30
N GLU A 40 9.53 8.09 -13.06
CA GLU A 40 10.58 8.37 -12.08
C GLU A 40 10.98 7.08 -11.36
N GLY A 41 12.22 7.03 -10.89
CA GLY A 41 12.78 5.90 -10.15
C GLY A 41 14.10 5.40 -10.72
N ARG A 42 14.55 4.23 -10.25
CA ARG A 42 15.76 3.60 -10.82
C ARG A 42 15.49 3.19 -12.26
N GLN A 43 16.39 3.54 -13.17
CA GLN A 43 16.20 3.35 -14.61
C GLN A 43 15.86 1.90 -14.98
N GLU A 44 16.52 0.93 -14.38
CA GLU A 44 16.26 -0.51 -14.62
C GLU A 44 14.82 -0.92 -14.26
N VAL A 45 14.26 -0.33 -13.19
CA VAL A 45 12.87 -0.58 -12.77
C VAL A 45 11.90 0.09 -13.73
N VAL A 46 12.15 1.35 -14.08
CA VAL A 46 11.36 2.11 -15.05
C VAL A 46 11.29 1.40 -16.39
N ASP A 47 12.42 0.92 -16.89
CA ASP A 47 12.50 0.19 -18.17
C ASP A 47 11.71 -1.13 -18.09
N PHE A 48 11.87 -1.90 -17.02
CA PHE A 48 11.11 -3.13 -16.82
C PHE A 48 9.61 -2.88 -16.75
N VAL A 49 9.18 -1.90 -15.96
CA VAL A 49 7.77 -1.54 -15.79
C VAL A 49 7.16 -1.14 -17.14
N ASN A 50 7.78 -0.23 -17.86
CA ASN A 50 7.22 0.30 -19.10
C ASN A 50 7.25 -0.69 -20.27
N ASN A 51 8.31 -1.50 -20.36
CA ASN A 51 8.50 -2.38 -21.52
C ASN A 51 7.86 -3.76 -21.33
N ILE A 52 7.72 -4.24 -20.09
CA ILE A 52 7.25 -5.60 -19.80
C ILE A 52 6.01 -5.57 -18.88
N GLN A 53 6.18 -5.06 -17.64
CA GLN A 53 5.15 -5.19 -16.61
C GLN A 53 3.82 -4.53 -17.02
N ALA A 54 3.85 -3.33 -17.59
CA ALA A 54 2.66 -2.61 -18.01
C ALA A 54 1.86 -3.42 -19.05
N LYS A 55 2.53 -4.02 -20.04
CA LYS A 55 1.88 -4.87 -21.04
C LYS A 55 1.32 -6.15 -20.46
N VAL A 56 2.06 -6.79 -19.55
CA VAL A 56 1.58 -8.01 -18.87
C VAL A 56 0.35 -7.68 -18.02
N ASN A 57 0.37 -6.58 -17.27
CA ASN A 57 -0.77 -6.15 -16.46
C ASN A 57 -1.99 -5.76 -17.31
N ALA A 58 -1.78 -5.22 -18.49
CA ALA A 58 -2.83 -4.95 -19.47
C ALA A 58 -3.31 -6.20 -20.23
N GLN A 59 -2.84 -7.40 -19.86
CA GLN A 59 -3.12 -8.67 -20.54
C GLN A 59 -2.65 -8.72 -22.01
N GLU A 60 -1.73 -7.87 -22.39
CA GLU A 60 -1.09 -7.80 -23.71
C GLU A 60 0.28 -8.47 -23.76
N GLY A 61 0.63 -9.26 -22.75
CA GLY A 61 1.92 -9.95 -22.65
C GLY A 61 2.27 -10.82 -23.85
N ASN A 62 1.28 -11.38 -24.55
CA ASN A 62 1.48 -12.16 -25.77
C ASN A 62 2.01 -11.33 -26.96
N THR A 63 1.96 -10.01 -26.89
CA THR A 63 2.55 -9.12 -27.92
C THR A 63 4.05 -8.94 -27.73
N LEU A 64 4.60 -9.34 -26.58
CA LEU A 64 6.01 -9.22 -26.29
C LEU A 64 6.82 -10.28 -27.03
N PRO A 65 7.90 -9.89 -27.75
CA PRO A 65 8.80 -10.86 -28.34
C PRO A 65 9.62 -11.55 -27.23
N VAL A 66 10.08 -12.78 -27.48
CA VAL A 66 10.94 -13.50 -26.52
C VAL A 66 12.19 -12.70 -26.14
N SER A 67 12.72 -11.91 -27.09
CA SER A 67 13.88 -11.05 -26.85
C SER A 67 13.64 -9.92 -25.82
N ALA A 68 12.39 -9.59 -25.48
CA ALA A 68 12.09 -8.64 -24.42
C ALA A 68 12.59 -9.14 -23.04
N PHE A 69 12.71 -10.45 -22.88
CA PHE A 69 13.13 -11.10 -21.63
C PHE A 69 14.62 -11.48 -21.60
N LYS A 70 15.42 -11.04 -22.58
CA LYS A 70 16.84 -11.40 -22.69
C LYS A 70 17.68 -11.05 -21.44
N ASP A 71 17.33 -9.98 -20.76
CA ASP A 71 18.01 -9.48 -19.57
C ASP A 71 17.47 -10.13 -18.27
N TYR A 72 16.46 -11.01 -18.39
CA TYR A 72 15.75 -11.67 -17.29
C TYR A 72 15.67 -13.19 -17.50
N VAL A 73 16.70 -13.79 -18.13
CA VAL A 73 16.72 -15.22 -18.52
C VAL A 73 16.71 -16.19 -17.34
N ASP A 74 17.13 -15.73 -16.17
CA ASP A 74 17.13 -16.47 -14.92
C ASP A 74 15.80 -16.31 -14.13
N GLY A 75 14.86 -15.52 -14.64
CA GLY A 75 13.59 -15.25 -14.01
C GLY A 75 13.62 -14.13 -12.95
N THR A 76 14.78 -13.52 -12.71
CA THR A 76 14.85 -12.35 -11.83
C THR A 76 14.26 -11.10 -12.49
N THR A 77 13.58 -10.27 -11.71
CA THR A 77 13.06 -8.97 -12.15
C THR A 77 13.55 -7.88 -11.20
N PRO A 78 13.62 -6.61 -11.63
CA PRO A 78 14.07 -5.52 -10.78
C PRO A 78 13.20 -5.37 -9.53
N SER A 79 13.83 -5.34 -8.35
CA SER A 79 13.13 -5.09 -7.10
C SER A 79 12.49 -3.72 -7.06
N GLY A 80 11.28 -3.61 -6.52
CA GLY A 80 10.54 -2.35 -6.40
C GLY A 80 9.54 -2.09 -7.53
N ALA A 81 9.44 -2.97 -8.52
CA ALA A 81 8.48 -2.84 -9.63
C ALA A 81 7.01 -2.83 -9.15
N ALA A 82 6.70 -3.49 -8.03
CA ALA A 82 5.36 -3.51 -7.44
C ALA A 82 4.83 -2.11 -7.04
N ALA A 83 5.72 -1.14 -6.80
CA ALA A 83 5.33 0.24 -6.51
C ALA A 83 4.56 0.92 -7.64
N TYR A 84 4.68 0.41 -8.85
CA TYR A 84 4.06 0.98 -10.06
C TYR A 84 2.77 0.26 -10.48
N GLU A 85 2.31 -0.75 -9.76
CA GLU A 85 1.10 -1.48 -10.13
C GLU A 85 -0.17 -0.64 -9.97
N LYS A 86 -0.32 0.10 -8.88
CA LYS A 86 -1.40 1.08 -8.65
C LYS A 86 -2.80 0.56 -9.03
N ARG A 87 -3.19 -0.61 -8.55
CA ARG A 87 -4.39 -1.34 -9.01
C ARG A 87 -5.73 -0.72 -8.60
N GLY A 88 -5.77 0.07 -7.53
CA GLY A 88 -7.00 0.73 -7.07
C GLY A 88 -8.13 -0.23 -6.69
N ILE A 89 -7.80 -1.38 -6.06
CA ILE A 89 -8.77 -2.46 -5.78
C ILE A 89 -9.67 -2.22 -4.57
N ALA A 90 -9.38 -1.21 -3.76
CA ALA A 90 -10.18 -0.93 -2.57
C ALA A 90 -11.49 -0.24 -2.92
N VAL A 91 -12.60 -0.67 -2.33
CA VAL A 91 -13.86 0.09 -2.37
C VAL A 91 -13.78 1.32 -1.46
N ASN A 92 -13.18 1.14 -0.28
CA ASN A 92 -12.98 2.21 0.69
C ASN A 92 -11.52 2.23 1.15
N ILE A 93 -10.98 3.42 1.35
CA ILE A 93 -9.63 3.67 1.87
C ILE A 93 -9.69 4.43 3.20
N PRO A 94 -8.66 4.36 4.05
CA PRO A 94 -8.62 5.17 5.26
C PRO A 94 -8.35 6.64 4.93
N VAL A 95 -9.27 7.52 5.31
CA VAL A 95 -9.11 8.97 5.24
C VAL A 95 -8.72 9.50 6.63
N TRP A 96 -7.69 10.34 6.68
CA TRP A 96 -7.13 10.83 7.92
C TRP A 96 -7.76 12.12 8.38
N ASN A 97 -8.25 12.11 9.64
CA ASN A 97 -8.68 13.30 10.38
C ASN A 97 -7.59 13.68 11.41
N PRO A 98 -6.86 14.79 11.18
CA PRO A 98 -5.80 15.22 12.08
C PRO A 98 -6.29 15.58 13.49
N GLU A 99 -7.48 16.13 13.67
CA GLU A 99 -7.99 16.58 14.97
C GLU A 99 -8.09 15.44 16.00
N ASN A 100 -8.37 14.24 15.52
CA ASN A 100 -8.51 13.03 16.32
C ASN A 100 -7.21 12.22 16.42
N CYS A 101 -6.14 12.62 15.74
CA CYS A 101 -4.90 11.88 15.70
C CYS A 101 -4.02 12.14 16.93
N ILE A 102 -3.55 11.08 17.57
CA ILE A 102 -2.58 11.13 18.68
C ILE A 102 -1.15 10.78 18.23
N GLN A 103 -0.91 10.65 16.94
CA GLN A 103 0.41 10.38 16.34
C GLN A 103 1.08 9.10 16.89
N CYS A 104 0.33 8.05 17.11
CA CYS A 104 0.83 6.79 17.70
C CYS A 104 1.40 5.80 16.66
N ASN A 105 1.16 6.02 15.36
CA ASN A 105 1.59 5.20 14.22
C ASN A 105 1.11 3.73 14.22
N ARG A 106 0.13 3.36 15.04
CA ARG A 106 -0.42 1.99 15.06
C ARG A 106 -1.03 1.60 13.73
N CYS A 107 -1.62 2.56 13.02
CA CYS A 107 -2.21 2.34 11.69
C CYS A 107 -1.14 1.94 10.66
N ALA A 108 0.00 2.61 10.65
CA ALA A 108 1.13 2.26 9.78
C ALA A 108 1.72 0.90 10.17
N TYR A 109 1.84 0.64 11.47
CA TYR A 109 2.39 -0.60 12.01
C TYR A 109 1.62 -1.85 11.53
N VAL A 110 0.27 -1.82 11.59
CA VAL A 110 -0.56 -2.97 11.23
C VAL A 110 -0.86 -3.08 9.72
N CYS A 111 -0.46 -2.10 8.92
CA CYS A 111 -0.71 -2.14 7.49
C CYS A 111 0.11 -3.25 6.82
N PRO A 112 -0.53 -4.25 6.17
CA PRO A 112 0.18 -5.36 5.52
C PRO A 112 1.04 -4.91 4.33
N HIS A 113 0.69 -3.77 3.71
CA HIS A 113 1.27 -3.32 2.44
C HIS A 113 2.12 -2.06 2.56
N ALA A 114 2.32 -1.53 3.78
CA ALA A 114 3.01 -0.25 4.03
C ALA A 114 2.45 0.95 3.22
N VAL A 115 1.15 0.96 2.97
CA VAL A 115 0.46 1.99 2.16
C VAL A 115 -0.07 3.15 2.99
N ILE A 116 0.03 3.11 4.31
CA ILE A 116 -0.27 4.22 5.21
C ILE A 116 1.00 4.55 6.00
N ARG A 117 1.48 5.78 5.86
CA ARG A 117 2.80 6.18 6.42
C ARG A 117 2.74 7.51 7.15
N PRO A 118 3.35 7.59 8.34
CA PRO A 118 3.61 8.85 8.99
C PRO A 118 4.79 9.55 8.31
N VAL A 119 4.66 10.85 8.07
CA VAL A 119 5.73 11.67 7.53
C VAL A 119 5.99 12.84 8.48
N ALA A 120 7.26 13.07 8.80
CA ALA A 120 7.72 14.26 9.48
C ALA A 120 8.22 15.25 8.44
N LEU A 121 7.58 16.41 8.35
CA LEU A 121 7.88 17.47 7.39
C LEU A 121 8.62 18.61 8.08
N THR A 122 9.73 19.06 7.51
CA THR A 122 10.31 20.35 7.86
C THR A 122 9.38 21.48 7.45
N ALA A 123 9.65 22.72 7.89
CA ALA A 123 8.85 23.88 7.47
C ALA A 123 8.90 24.08 5.95
N GLU A 124 10.04 23.84 5.32
CA GLU A 124 10.24 23.95 3.87
C GLU A 124 9.48 22.83 3.13
N GLU A 125 9.59 21.58 3.59
CA GLU A 125 8.87 20.44 3.02
C GLU A 125 7.35 20.63 3.15
N ALA A 126 6.87 21.17 4.26
CA ALA A 126 5.46 21.47 4.44
C ALA A 126 4.96 22.59 3.52
N ALA A 127 5.81 23.58 3.22
CA ALA A 127 5.49 24.67 2.30
C ALA A 127 5.46 24.20 0.83
N ASN A 128 6.30 23.21 0.48
CA ASN A 128 6.38 22.64 -0.87
C ASN A 128 5.43 21.45 -1.09
N ALA A 129 4.69 21.05 -0.05
CA ALA A 129 3.77 19.92 -0.13
C ALA A 129 2.58 20.22 -1.06
N PRO A 130 1.99 19.20 -1.70
CA PRO A 130 0.83 19.37 -2.56
C PRO A 130 -0.33 20.07 -1.82
N GLU A 131 -1.02 20.96 -2.53
CA GLU A 131 -2.15 21.71 -1.98
C GLU A 131 -3.20 20.78 -1.38
N GLY A 132 -3.67 21.12 -0.16
CA GLY A 132 -4.67 20.37 0.59
C GLY A 132 -4.11 19.32 1.53
N ILE A 133 -2.80 19.12 1.60
CA ILE A 133 -2.20 18.23 2.61
C ILE A 133 -2.55 18.71 4.02
N LYS A 134 -3.03 17.78 4.85
CA LYS A 134 -3.34 18.09 6.25
C LYS A 134 -2.10 17.81 7.10
N THR A 135 -1.80 18.70 8.03
CA THR A 135 -0.66 18.56 8.94
C THR A 135 -1.04 18.89 10.38
N LEU A 136 -0.23 18.43 11.32
CA LEU A 136 -0.28 18.77 12.74
C LEU A 136 1.13 19.11 13.23
N PRO A 137 1.29 20.00 14.23
CA PRO A 137 2.56 20.08 14.95
C PRO A 137 2.97 18.71 15.50
N MET A 138 4.20 18.31 15.25
CA MET A 138 4.67 17.00 15.67
C MET A 138 4.84 16.93 17.20
N THR A 139 4.17 16.00 17.85
CA THR A 139 4.23 15.82 19.29
C THR A 139 5.62 15.37 19.71
N GLY A 140 6.30 16.20 20.52
CA GLY A 140 7.64 15.94 21.03
C GLY A 140 8.80 16.45 20.17
N MET A 141 8.50 17.00 18.97
CA MET A 141 9.48 17.62 18.05
C MET A 141 8.77 18.76 17.29
N LYS A 142 8.74 19.95 17.90
CA LYS A 142 7.96 21.10 17.40
C LYS A 142 8.52 21.72 16.12
N GLU A 143 9.75 21.40 15.79
CA GLU A 143 10.43 21.78 14.54
C GLU A 143 9.85 21.08 13.31
N TYR A 144 9.09 20.01 13.50
CA TYR A 144 8.45 19.24 12.43
C TYR A 144 6.92 19.39 12.45
N GLN A 145 6.33 19.28 11.25
CA GLN A 145 4.91 19.00 11.06
C GLN A 145 4.73 17.50 10.80
N PHE A 146 3.68 16.94 11.36
CA PHE A 146 3.30 15.54 11.20
C PHE A 146 2.15 15.43 10.20
N THR A 147 2.25 14.51 9.27
CA THR A 147 1.13 14.09 8.42
C THR A 147 1.03 12.57 8.36
N MET A 148 -0.15 12.07 8.02
CA MET A 148 -0.38 10.66 7.74
C MET A 148 -0.83 10.54 6.29
N THR A 149 -0.03 9.90 5.46
CA THR A 149 -0.29 9.73 4.04
C THR A 149 -0.80 8.33 3.72
N VAL A 150 -1.61 8.20 2.68
CA VAL A 150 -2.22 6.93 2.25
C VAL A 150 -2.04 6.77 0.75
N SER A 151 -1.44 5.65 0.32
CA SER A 151 -1.51 5.26 -1.09
C SER A 151 -2.89 4.71 -1.38
N ALA A 152 -3.72 5.53 -2.01
CA ALA A 152 -5.09 5.18 -2.34
C ALA A 152 -5.16 3.99 -3.30
N LEU A 153 -4.28 3.97 -4.31
CA LEU A 153 -4.24 2.96 -5.36
C LEU A 153 -3.60 1.62 -4.96
N ASP A 154 -2.78 1.61 -3.91
CA ASP A 154 -2.17 0.38 -3.38
C ASP A 154 -2.91 -0.16 -2.14
N CYS A 155 -3.86 0.59 -1.61
CA CYS A 155 -4.69 0.16 -0.49
C CYS A 155 -5.60 -1.00 -0.90
N THR A 156 -5.69 -2.03 -0.05
CA THR A 156 -6.60 -3.18 -0.25
C THR A 156 -7.94 -3.05 0.45
N GLY A 157 -8.20 -1.93 1.13
CA GLY A 157 -9.48 -1.66 1.80
C GLY A 157 -9.78 -2.52 3.03
N CYS A 158 -8.80 -3.20 3.62
CA CYS A 158 -9.02 -4.16 4.70
C CYS A 158 -9.52 -3.56 6.04
N GLY A 159 -9.39 -2.25 6.25
CA GLY A 159 -9.86 -1.56 7.45
C GLY A 159 -9.03 -1.78 8.72
N SER A 160 -7.95 -2.59 8.70
CA SER A 160 -7.14 -2.89 9.89
C SER A 160 -6.60 -1.64 10.57
N CYS A 161 -6.14 -0.64 9.80
CA CYS A 161 -5.64 0.63 10.31
C CYS A 161 -6.71 1.45 11.05
N ALA A 162 -7.92 1.53 10.50
CA ALA A 162 -9.06 2.20 11.14
C ALA A 162 -9.52 1.44 12.39
N ASN A 163 -9.42 0.11 12.36
CA ASN A 163 -9.86 -0.74 13.47
C ASN A 163 -8.99 -0.55 14.71
N VAL A 164 -7.65 -0.52 14.55
CA VAL A 164 -6.69 -0.34 15.66
C VAL A 164 -6.50 1.11 16.07
N CYS A 165 -7.08 2.06 15.35
CA CYS A 165 -6.94 3.48 15.68
C CYS A 165 -7.62 3.79 17.01
N PRO A 166 -6.89 4.21 18.06
CA PRO A 166 -7.49 4.56 19.34
C PRO A 166 -8.19 5.92 19.29
N GLY A 167 -7.73 6.78 18.39
CA GLY A 167 -8.18 8.15 18.29
C GLY A 167 -7.97 8.98 19.56
N LYS A 168 -8.58 10.16 19.58
CA LYS A 168 -8.55 11.09 20.72
C LYS A 168 -9.89 10.96 21.46
N LYS A 169 -9.84 10.58 22.72
CA LYS A 169 -11.05 10.35 23.55
C LYS A 169 -12.07 9.39 22.91
N GLY A 170 -11.59 8.39 22.19
CA GLY A 170 -12.42 7.40 21.49
C GLY A 170 -12.90 7.81 20.09
N ALA A 171 -12.72 9.05 19.66
CA ALA A 171 -13.00 9.49 18.28
C ALA A 171 -11.82 9.08 17.38
N LYS A 172 -12.06 8.16 16.46
CA LYS A 172 -11.03 7.64 15.55
C LYS A 172 -10.49 8.73 14.61
N ALA A 173 -9.19 8.66 14.35
CA ALA A 173 -8.52 9.54 13.39
C ALA A 173 -8.55 9.00 11.96
N LEU A 174 -9.05 7.79 11.76
CA LEU A 174 -9.19 7.17 10.45
C LEU A 174 -10.63 6.68 10.27
N ALA A 175 -11.26 7.13 9.19
CA ALA A 175 -12.53 6.63 8.70
C ALA A 175 -12.29 5.92 7.36
N MET A 176 -13.00 4.82 7.10
CA MET A 176 -12.98 4.18 5.78
C MET A 176 -14.00 4.88 4.90
N GLU A 177 -13.54 5.50 3.82
CA GLU A 177 -14.35 6.27 2.90
C GLU A 177 -14.12 5.82 1.46
N ASN A 178 -15.08 6.09 0.57
CA ASN A 178 -15.03 5.64 -0.82
C ASN A 178 -13.74 6.09 -1.54
N LEU A 179 -13.11 5.15 -2.25
CA LEU A 179 -11.86 5.38 -2.98
C LEU A 179 -11.99 6.49 -4.02
N GLU A 180 -13.02 6.44 -4.86
CA GLU A 180 -13.18 7.39 -5.98
C GLU A 180 -13.28 8.83 -5.48
N ALA A 181 -14.01 9.05 -4.38
CA ALA A 181 -14.14 10.35 -3.75
C ALA A 181 -12.85 10.87 -3.09
N ASN A 182 -11.89 9.97 -2.81
CA ASN A 182 -10.67 10.27 -2.05
C ASN A 182 -9.38 9.95 -2.83
N MET A 183 -9.45 9.86 -4.15
CA MET A 183 -8.27 9.63 -5.01
C MET A 183 -7.16 10.68 -4.80
N GLY A 184 -7.53 11.87 -4.37
CA GLY A 184 -6.59 12.95 -4.06
C GLY A 184 -5.58 12.64 -2.95
N GLU A 185 -5.84 11.63 -2.10
CA GLU A 185 -4.90 11.18 -1.07
C GLU A 185 -3.61 10.60 -1.68
N GLN A 186 -3.66 10.05 -2.91
CA GLN A 186 -2.50 9.47 -3.58
C GLN A 186 -1.36 10.48 -3.72
N LYS A 187 -1.63 11.72 -4.14
CA LYS A 187 -0.59 12.75 -4.33
C LYS A 187 0.18 13.08 -3.05
N TYR A 188 -0.46 12.96 -1.88
CA TYR A 188 0.21 13.19 -0.59
C TYR A 188 1.14 12.05 -0.22
N PHE A 189 0.74 10.82 -0.54
CA PHE A 189 1.60 9.65 -0.36
C PHE A 189 2.80 9.72 -1.31
N ASP A 190 2.57 9.99 -2.59
CA ASP A 190 3.62 10.09 -3.60
C ASP A 190 4.65 11.17 -3.22
N TYR A 191 4.19 12.33 -2.72
CA TYR A 191 5.07 13.34 -2.17
C TYR A 191 5.85 12.82 -0.94
N GLY A 192 5.17 12.20 0.01
CA GLY A 192 5.77 11.72 1.25
C GLY A 192 6.90 10.70 1.03
N VAL A 193 6.81 9.86 0.00
CA VAL A 193 7.84 8.84 -0.30
C VAL A 193 9.07 9.41 -1.00
N THR A 194 9.00 10.63 -1.55
CA THR A 194 10.17 11.30 -2.12
C THR A 194 11.06 11.96 -1.05
N LEU A 195 10.53 12.13 0.16
CA LEU A 195 11.25 12.82 1.23
C LEU A 195 12.26 11.92 1.93
N PRO A 196 13.40 12.47 2.34
CA PRO A 196 14.40 11.70 3.08
C PRO A 196 13.88 11.27 4.45
N VAL A 197 14.30 10.09 4.88
CA VAL A 197 14.08 9.62 6.25
C VAL A 197 14.76 10.58 7.25
N LYS A 198 14.08 10.89 8.35
CA LYS A 198 14.57 11.79 9.37
C LYS A 198 15.18 10.98 10.53
N GLU A 199 16.51 10.84 10.54
CA GLU A 199 17.23 10.05 11.53
C GLU A 199 17.07 10.58 12.97
N ASP A 200 16.98 11.89 13.12
CA ASP A 200 16.73 12.55 14.42
C ASP A 200 15.33 12.21 14.97
N VAL A 201 14.32 12.09 14.10
CA VAL A 201 12.96 11.64 14.46
C VAL A 201 12.99 10.19 14.93
N ILE A 202 13.70 9.33 14.19
CA ILE A 202 13.86 7.91 14.57
C ILE A 202 14.59 7.80 15.92
N ALA A 203 15.69 8.53 16.08
CA ALA A 203 16.46 8.55 17.32
C ALA A 203 15.61 9.01 18.51
N LYS A 204 14.78 10.05 18.31
CA LYS A 204 13.90 10.61 19.35
C LYS A 204 12.85 9.61 19.82
N PHE A 205 12.16 8.94 18.88
CA PHE A 205 11.06 8.03 19.23
C PHE A 205 11.50 6.58 19.38
N LYS A 206 12.75 6.25 19.09
CA LYS A 206 13.41 4.93 19.14
C LYS A 206 12.80 3.93 18.16
N GLU A 207 13.62 3.42 17.27
CA GLU A 207 13.21 2.42 16.25
C GLU A 207 12.61 1.13 16.85
N THR A 208 12.91 0.83 18.11
CA THR A 208 12.38 -0.33 18.85
C THR A 208 10.96 -0.13 19.39
N THR A 209 10.34 1.02 19.14
CA THR A 209 8.94 1.29 19.52
C THR A 209 8.02 1.26 18.31
N VAL A 210 6.72 1.03 18.54
CA VAL A 210 5.71 1.10 17.47
C VAL A 210 5.75 2.45 16.77
N LYS A 211 5.86 3.55 17.52
CA LYS A 211 5.89 4.90 16.93
C LYS A 211 7.15 5.13 16.12
N GLY A 212 8.32 4.86 16.69
CA GLY A 212 9.61 5.17 16.06
C GLY A 212 9.93 4.29 14.87
N SER A 213 9.61 2.98 14.93
CA SER A 213 9.85 2.05 13.84
C SER A 213 9.17 2.47 12.53
N GLN A 214 8.00 3.12 12.61
CA GLN A 214 7.23 3.49 11.43
C GLN A 214 7.71 4.76 10.72
N PHE A 215 8.70 5.47 11.27
CA PHE A 215 9.40 6.54 10.56
C PHE A 215 10.59 6.04 9.73
N LYS A 216 10.99 4.77 9.88
CA LYS A 216 11.96 4.14 8.99
C LYS A 216 11.33 3.82 7.64
N GLN A 217 12.17 3.80 6.60
CA GLN A 217 11.74 3.32 5.28
C GLN A 217 11.31 1.85 5.37
N PRO A 218 10.10 1.48 4.97
CA PRO A 218 9.73 0.08 4.81
C PRO A 218 10.57 -0.58 3.72
N LEU A 219 11.14 -1.76 4.01
CA LEU A 219 11.89 -2.56 3.03
C LEU A 219 11.03 -3.66 2.41
N LEU A 220 9.86 -3.94 2.99
CA LEU A 220 8.82 -4.79 2.41
C LEU A 220 7.55 -3.94 2.28
N GLU A 221 7.14 -3.68 1.06
CA GLU A 221 6.00 -2.83 0.73
C GLU A 221 5.28 -3.34 -0.52
N PHE A 222 4.01 -2.96 -0.67
CA PHE A 222 3.16 -3.30 -1.81
C PHE A 222 3.14 -4.81 -2.14
N SER A 223 3.19 -5.65 -1.10
CA SER A 223 3.17 -7.11 -1.26
C SER A 223 1.84 -7.60 -1.85
N GLY A 224 1.86 -8.73 -2.56
CA GLY A 224 0.66 -9.39 -3.07
C GLY A 224 -0.18 -10.12 -2.00
N ALA A 225 0.03 -9.83 -0.71
CA ALA A 225 -0.71 -10.45 0.39
C ALA A 225 -2.20 -10.09 0.37
N CYS A 226 -3.03 -11.00 0.90
CA CYS A 226 -4.47 -10.78 1.04
C CYS A 226 -4.80 -9.52 1.84
N ALA A 227 -5.95 -8.93 1.57
CA ALA A 227 -6.47 -7.82 2.36
C ALA A 227 -6.57 -8.18 3.85
N GLY A 228 -5.89 -7.41 4.71
CA GLY A 228 -5.85 -7.68 6.14
C GLY A 228 -5.02 -8.89 6.57
N CYS A 229 -4.07 -9.35 5.74
CA CYS A 229 -3.16 -10.42 6.09
C CYS A 229 -2.53 -10.21 7.47
N GLY A 230 -2.58 -11.23 8.33
CA GLY A 230 -2.03 -11.17 9.69
C GLY A 230 -0.53 -11.48 9.75
N GLU A 231 0.06 -12.04 8.71
CA GLU A 231 1.48 -12.41 8.64
C GLU A 231 2.36 -11.24 8.16
N THR A 232 1.94 -10.57 7.10
CA THR A 232 2.75 -9.56 6.42
C THR A 232 3.18 -8.38 7.30
N PRO A 233 2.39 -7.90 8.30
CA PRO A 233 2.86 -6.86 9.21
C PRO A 233 4.10 -7.27 10.02
N TYR A 234 4.22 -8.55 10.39
CA TYR A 234 5.41 -9.06 11.10
C TYR A 234 6.62 -9.14 10.17
N ALA A 235 6.44 -9.70 8.97
CA ALA A 235 7.49 -9.74 7.96
C ALA A 235 7.98 -8.33 7.61
N LYS A 236 7.07 -7.38 7.41
CA LYS A 236 7.39 -5.97 7.19
C LYS A 236 8.22 -5.36 8.32
N LEU A 237 7.83 -5.58 9.58
CA LEU A 237 8.55 -5.04 10.73
C LEU A 237 9.95 -5.62 10.85
N ILE A 238 10.09 -6.94 10.74
CA ILE A 238 11.39 -7.62 10.83
C ILE A 238 12.31 -7.14 9.71
N THR A 239 11.80 -7.06 8.49
CA THR A 239 12.56 -6.58 7.33
C THR A 239 12.96 -5.10 7.49
N GLN A 240 12.08 -4.26 8.03
CA GLN A 240 12.36 -2.85 8.28
C GLN A 240 13.46 -2.63 9.34
N LEU A 241 13.55 -3.51 10.35
CA LEU A 241 14.52 -3.41 11.43
C LEU A 241 15.85 -4.11 11.15
N PHE A 242 15.84 -5.19 10.36
CA PHE A 242 16.97 -6.10 10.23
C PHE A 242 17.30 -6.46 8.78
N GLY A 243 16.54 -5.99 7.78
CA GLY A 243 16.63 -6.42 6.40
C GLY A 243 17.99 -6.25 5.76
N ASP A 244 18.75 -5.23 6.18
CA ASP A 244 20.12 -4.94 5.72
C ASP A 244 21.15 -6.04 6.10
N ARG A 245 20.83 -6.90 7.05
CA ARG A 245 21.71 -7.96 7.57
C ARG A 245 21.01 -9.30 7.81
N MET A 246 19.82 -9.47 7.25
CA MET A 246 18.98 -10.64 7.46
C MET A 246 19.19 -11.66 6.34
N TYR A 247 19.37 -12.91 6.72
CA TYR A 247 19.31 -14.06 5.81
C TYR A 247 17.91 -14.67 5.92
N ILE A 248 17.28 -14.93 4.78
CA ILE A 248 15.92 -15.47 4.71
C ILE A 248 15.97 -16.85 4.08
N ALA A 249 15.42 -17.84 4.78
CA ALA A 249 15.13 -19.17 4.25
C ALA A 249 13.64 -19.40 4.38
N ASN A 250 12.96 -19.52 3.25
CA ASN A 250 11.52 -19.65 3.19
C ASN A 250 11.09 -21.03 2.69
N ALA A 251 9.88 -21.43 3.03
CA ALA A 251 9.28 -22.67 2.56
C ALA A 251 8.00 -22.35 1.78
N THR A 252 7.48 -23.31 1.03
CA THR A 252 6.24 -23.16 0.31
C THR A 252 5.09 -22.85 1.27
N GLY A 253 4.41 -21.73 1.06
CA GLY A 253 3.34 -21.22 1.88
C GLY A 253 2.94 -19.81 1.44
N CYS A 254 2.18 -19.10 2.28
CA CYS A 254 1.73 -17.75 1.96
C CYS A 254 2.90 -16.79 1.70
N SER A 255 3.96 -16.85 2.48
CA SER A 255 5.12 -15.97 2.31
C SER A 255 5.82 -16.14 0.97
N SER A 256 5.95 -17.37 0.47
CA SER A 256 6.49 -17.60 -0.88
C SER A 256 5.53 -17.17 -1.98
N ILE A 257 4.22 -17.18 -1.72
CA ILE A 257 3.21 -16.80 -2.72
C ILE A 257 3.13 -15.26 -2.84
N TRP A 258 2.93 -14.54 -1.74
CA TRP A 258 2.91 -13.08 -1.80
C TRP A 258 4.31 -12.46 -1.99
N GLY A 259 5.36 -13.22 -1.73
CA GLY A 259 6.75 -12.88 -2.03
C GLY A 259 7.16 -13.13 -3.48
N ASN A 260 6.27 -13.69 -4.31
CA ASN A 260 6.46 -13.96 -5.74
C ASN A 260 7.51 -15.03 -6.10
N SER A 261 7.81 -15.99 -5.29
CA SER A 261 8.65 -17.18 -5.62
C SER A 261 9.91 -16.91 -6.46
N SER A 262 10.27 -15.67 -6.69
CA SER A 262 11.38 -15.23 -7.53
C SER A 262 12.51 -14.70 -6.67
N PRO A 263 13.77 -14.84 -7.09
CA PRO A 263 14.89 -14.23 -6.36
C PRO A 263 14.83 -12.70 -6.28
N SER A 264 13.88 -12.07 -6.95
CA SER A 264 13.66 -10.62 -6.89
C SER A 264 13.02 -10.12 -5.60
N THR A 265 12.49 -10.99 -4.75
CA THR A 265 11.88 -10.64 -3.47
C THR A 265 12.59 -11.33 -2.31
N PRO A 266 12.60 -10.74 -1.10
CA PRO A 266 13.30 -11.31 0.05
C PRO A 266 12.61 -12.54 0.65
N TYR A 267 11.31 -12.79 0.32
CA TYR A 267 10.52 -13.88 0.88
C TYR A 267 10.08 -14.89 -0.16
#